data_1139764734f310bbb08b7bd7eab32cd0
#
_entry.id   1139764734f310bbb08b7bd7eab32cd0
#
_cell.length_a   1.000
_cell.length_b   1.000
_cell.length_c   1.000
_cell.angle_alpha   90.00
_cell.angle_beta   90.00
_cell.angle_gamma   90.00
#
_symmetry.space_group_name_H-M   'P 1'
#
loop_
_entity.id
_entity.type
_entity.pdbx_description
1 polymer ?
#
loop_
_entity_poly.entity_id
_entity_poly.type
_entity_poly.pdbx_seq_one_letter_code
_entity_poly.pdbx_strand_id
1 'polypeptide(L)'
;MTERMIPVAAFGPIALALTMNAGTIRVIVDPTLKQAQVVLKTDATSGPSADAIRDTAVSLTGQNLTVRVPDVAGGTGGSTTISVGGNTMTFSGGSGVQIVGGNVHISGHGGGKVFINGREVTATGPAGDVVTPIAAEFRLPARSEALISTHTAQTIVTGDLARLEYDGTSGALTAERVGDLDATVTSGSVIVGDVTGSLDVNLTSGNLGIGAYSGTDARLNLTSGNVRMAATSQATGRLTVSATSGCARITGASHLNVRRRVTSGYVQIS
;
A
#
# COMPACT_ATOMS: atom_id res chain seq x y z
N MET A 1 -8.00 22.83 5.20
CA MET A 1 -6.75 22.08 5.16
C MET A 1 -6.24 21.89 6.58
N THR A 2 -6.01 20.67 7.02
CA THR A 2 -5.39 20.32 8.31
C THR A 2 -4.02 19.77 8.02
N GLU A 3 -3.01 20.30 8.72
CA GLU A 3 -1.62 19.89 8.60
C GLU A 3 -1.03 19.69 10.00
N ARG A 4 -0.24 18.62 10.17
CA ARG A 4 0.51 18.35 11.40
C ARG A 4 1.96 18.03 11.04
N MET A 5 2.85 18.90 11.44
CA MET A 5 4.28 18.65 11.35
C MET A 5 4.77 18.06 12.67
N ILE A 6 5.52 16.95 12.58
CA ILE A 6 6.01 16.21 13.73
C ILE A 6 7.53 16.28 13.72
N PRO A 7 8.14 17.01 14.67
CA PRO A 7 9.59 17.03 14.78
C PRO A 7 10.11 15.69 15.30
N VAL A 8 11.14 15.16 14.64
CA VAL A 8 11.82 13.92 15.03
C VAL A 8 13.17 14.31 15.65
N ALA A 9 13.33 14.09 16.94
CA ALA A 9 14.52 14.54 17.67
C ALA A 9 15.76 13.65 17.48
N ALA A 10 15.68 12.56 16.69
CA ALA A 10 16.80 11.68 16.42
C ALA A 10 17.64 12.16 15.24
N PHE A 11 18.96 12.03 15.36
CA PHE A 11 19.92 12.34 14.31
C PHE A 11 20.42 11.07 13.62
N GLY A 12 20.62 11.13 12.30
CA GLY A 12 21.12 10.01 11.50
C GLY A 12 20.03 9.08 10.99
N PRO A 13 20.39 7.86 10.55
CA PRO A 13 19.46 6.92 9.97
C PRO A 13 18.30 6.58 10.92
N ILE A 14 17.10 6.46 10.37
CA ILE A 14 15.86 6.15 11.10
C ILE A 14 15.28 4.84 10.58
N ALA A 15 14.81 3.99 11.49
CA ALA A 15 13.91 2.89 11.18
C ALA A 15 12.47 3.37 11.38
N LEU A 16 11.78 3.64 10.27
CA LEU A 16 10.39 4.08 10.25
C LEU A 16 9.46 2.86 10.29
N ALA A 17 8.57 2.78 11.27
CA ALA A 17 7.42 1.87 11.29
C ALA A 17 6.14 2.66 11.10
N LEU A 18 5.51 2.51 9.93
CA LEU A 18 4.30 3.24 9.54
C LEU A 18 3.12 2.30 9.37
N THR A 19 2.01 2.63 10.02
CA THR A 19 0.70 2.02 9.74
C THR A 19 -0.27 3.09 9.29
N MET A 20 -0.75 2.97 8.05
CA MET A 20 -1.73 3.89 7.46
C MET A 20 -2.54 3.15 6.39
N ASN A 21 -3.82 2.91 6.62
CA ASN A 21 -4.62 2.01 5.80
C ASN A 21 -5.05 2.58 4.45
N ALA A 22 -5.22 3.89 4.31
CA ALA A 22 -5.66 4.51 3.07
C ALA A 22 -5.02 5.90 2.88
N GLY A 23 -4.96 6.38 1.65
CA GLY A 23 -4.42 7.69 1.28
C GLY A 23 -3.11 7.59 0.50
N THR A 24 -2.25 8.58 0.65
CA THR A 24 -0.95 8.63 -0.03
C THR A 24 0.19 8.69 0.98
N ILE A 25 1.13 7.77 0.86
CA ILE A 25 2.36 7.71 1.65
C ILE A 25 3.52 8.09 0.72
N ARG A 26 4.29 9.10 1.12
CA ARG A 26 5.49 9.50 0.41
C ARG A 26 6.68 9.44 1.35
N VAL A 27 7.65 8.60 1.03
CA VAL A 27 8.93 8.50 1.74
C VAL A 27 10.02 9.05 0.82
N ILE A 28 10.74 10.05 1.29
CA ILE A 28 11.82 10.71 0.54
C ILE A 28 13.10 10.52 1.34
N VAL A 29 14.07 9.79 0.79
CA VAL A 29 15.39 9.66 1.39
C VAL A 29 16.28 10.76 0.86
N ASP A 30 16.63 11.70 1.72
CA ASP A 30 17.49 12.85 1.38
C ASP A 30 18.83 12.73 2.14
N PRO A 31 19.95 12.49 1.42
CA PRO A 31 21.25 12.33 2.05
C PRO A 31 21.78 13.62 2.74
N THR A 32 21.18 14.77 2.48
CA THR A 32 21.57 16.03 3.09
C THR A 32 20.91 16.24 4.46
N LEU A 33 19.84 15.51 4.75
CA LEU A 33 19.12 15.60 6.02
C LEU A 33 19.92 14.93 7.15
N LYS A 34 19.92 15.59 8.29
CA LYS A 34 20.49 15.04 9.53
C LYS A 34 19.42 14.49 10.48
N GLN A 35 18.18 14.92 10.32
CA GLN A 35 17.04 14.54 11.13
C GLN A 35 15.85 14.23 10.22
N ALA A 36 15.05 13.24 10.60
CA ALA A 36 13.82 12.94 9.89
C ALA A 36 12.77 14.04 10.11
N GLN A 37 11.90 14.19 9.12
CA GLN A 37 10.76 15.09 9.15
C GLN A 37 9.51 14.33 8.76
N VAL A 38 8.41 14.56 9.48
CA VAL A 38 7.12 13.95 9.22
C VAL A 38 6.07 15.03 9.07
N VAL A 39 5.33 14.99 7.96
CA VAL A 39 4.22 15.90 7.67
C VAL A 39 3.01 15.09 7.30
N LEU A 40 1.91 15.27 8.03
CA LEU A 40 0.61 14.71 7.72
C LEU A 40 -0.32 15.83 7.29
N LYS A 41 -1.03 15.68 6.18
CA LYS A 41 -1.94 16.71 5.66
C LYS A 41 -3.18 16.12 5.03
N THR A 42 -4.28 16.87 5.10
CA THR A 42 -5.53 16.64 4.38
C THR A 42 -6.17 17.98 4.00
N ASP A 43 -6.92 17.99 2.93
CA ASP A 43 -7.68 19.22 2.53
C ASP A 43 -8.87 19.48 3.45
N ALA A 44 -9.28 18.49 4.26
CA ALA A 44 -10.32 18.67 5.26
C ALA A 44 -9.85 19.62 6.39
N THR A 45 -10.74 20.51 6.83
CA THR A 45 -10.51 21.37 8.01
C THR A 45 -11.10 20.79 9.29
N SER A 46 -12.07 19.89 9.15
CA SER A 46 -12.77 19.19 10.25
C SER A 46 -13.24 17.82 9.74
N GLY A 47 -13.78 17.00 10.63
CA GLY A 47 -14.30 15.68 10.33
C GLY A 47 -13.22 14.57 10.37
N PRO A 48 -13.59 13.33 9.96
CA PRO A 48 -12.82 12.13 10.26
C PRO A 48 -11.36 12.17 9.83
N SER A 49 -11.06 12.73 8.65
CA SER A 49 -9.68 12.82 8.14
C SER A 49 -8.84 13.83 8.93
N ALA A 50 -9.42 14.97 9.32
CA ALA A 50 -8.74 15.96 10.14
C ALA A 50 -8.51 15.45 11.56
N ASP A 51 -9.45 14.70 12.12
CA ASP A 51 -9.35 14.08 13.42
C ASP A 51 -8.29 12.97 13.41
N ALA A 52 -8.25 12.11 12.40
CA ALA A 52 -7.22 11.09 12.24
C ALA A 52 -5.79 11.68 12.23
N ILE A 53 -5.59 12.85 11.59
CA ILE A 53 -4.29 13.55 11.64
C ILE A 53 -3.98 14.03 13.06
N ARG A 54 -4.96 14.58 13.80
CA ARG A 54 -4.75 15.04 15.18
C ARG A 54 -4.46 13.87 16.12
N ASP A 55 -5.15 12.76 15.93
CA ASP A 55 -5.08 11.57 16.79
C ASP A 55 -3.96 10.60 16.36
N THR A 56 -3.19 10.94 15.32
CA THR A 56 -2.04 10.13 14.91
C THR A 56 -1.08 9.92 16.07
N ALA A 57 -0.86 8.66 16.41
CA ALA A 57 0.11 8.29 17.44
C ALA A 57 1.52 8.29 16.85
N VAL A 58 2.43 8.97 17.52
CA VAL A 58 3.84 9.02 17.14
C VAL A 58 4.70 8.70 18.34
N SER A 59 5.62 7.78 18.16
CA SER A 59 6.57 7.35 19.20
C SER A 59 7.96 7.27 18.61
N LEU A 60 8.93 7.81 19.31
CA LEU A 60 10.34 7.73 18.96
C LEU A 60 11.12 7.07 20.11
N THR A 61 11.75 5.94 19.82
CA THR A 61 12.60 5.23 20.78
C THR A 61 13.96 4.98 20.14
N GLY A 62 14.94 5.77 20.54
CA GLY A 62 16.25 5.78 19.87
C GLY A 62 16.13 6.23 18.42
N GLN A 63 16.42 5.33 17.47
CA GLN A 63 16.31 5.55 16.04
C GLN A 63 15.00 4.96 15.46
N ASN A 64 14.17 4.34 16.27
CA ASN A 64 12.92 3.73 15.83
C ASN A 64 11.78 4.74 15.93
N LEU A 65 11.28 5.19 14.78
CA LEU A 65 10.15 6.10 14.67
C LEU A 65 8.89 5.29 14.29
N THR A 66 7.93 5.23 15.19
CA THR A 66 6.65 4.59 14.93
C THR A 66 5.58 5.64 14.71
N VAL A 67 4.88 5.55 13.58
CA VAL A 67 3.76 6.43 13.22
C VAL A 67 2.55 5.57 12.91
N ARG A 68 1.47 5.79 13.63
CA ARG A 68 0.21 5.09 13.41
C ARG A 68 -0.89 6.10 13.17
N VAL A 69 -1.36 6.15 11.93
CA VAL A 69 -2.51 6.97 11.53
C VAL A 69 -3.78 6.16 11.79
N PRO A 70 -4.72 6.65 12.59
CA PRO A 70 -5.99 5.95 12.82
C PRO A 70 -6.78 5.74 11.52
N ASP A 71 -7.58 4.69 11.50
CA ASP A 71 -8.50 4.45 10.39
C ASP A 71 -9.54 5.56 10.34
N VAL A 72 -9.73 6.10 9.15
CA VAL A 72 -10.79 7.08 8.93
C VAL A 72 -12.08 6.31 8.71
N ALA A 73 -12.97 6.37 9.67
CA ALA A 73 -14.31 5.80 9.55
C ALA A 73 -15.03 6.44 8.34
N GLY A 74 -15.31 5.63 7.31
CA GLY A 74 -15.89 6.09 6.03
C GLY A 74 -14.96 5.99 4.82
N GLY A 75 -13.65 5.79 5.00
CA GLY A 75 -12.69 5.56 3.91
C GLY A 75 -12.73 4.11 3.42
N THR A 76 -13.35 3.85 2.29
CA THR A 76 -13.44 2.56 1.56
C THR A 76 -14.41 1.49 2.10
N GLY A 77 -15.26 1.80 3.06
CA GLY A 77 -16.21 0.83 3.59
C GLY A 77 -17.38 1.48 4.32
N GLY A 78 -17.85 2.64 3.85
CA GLY A 78 -19.09 3.20 4.38
C GLY A 78 -20.20 2.16 4.34
N SER A 79 -20.68 1.69 5.49
CA SER A 79 -21.87 0.86 5.52
C SER A 79 -23.08 1.77 5.41
N THR A 80 -23.81 1.64 4.30
CA THR A 80 -25.14 2.27 4.18
C THR A 80 -26.18 1.30 4.67
N THR A 81 -26.86 1.66 5.73
CA THR A 81 -27.99 0.87 6.26
C THR A 81 -29.29 1.44 5.71
N ILE A 82 -30.02 0.63 4.98
CA ILE A 82 -31.36 0.99 4.47
C ILE A 82 -32.39 0.14 5.20
N SER A 83 -33.34 0.81 5.86
CA SER A 83 -34.43 0.14 6.53
C SER A 83 -35.75 0.39 5.79
N VAL A 84 -36.40 -0.67 5.30
CA VAL A 84 -37.67 -0.59 4.58
C VAL A 84 -38.60 -1.67 5.10
N GLY A 85 -39.75 -1.30 5.62
CA GLY A 85 -40.80 -2.23 6.05
C GLY A 85 -40.37 -3.23 7.13
N GLY A 86 -39.51 -2.81 8.07
CA GLY A 86 -39.02 -3.68 9.15
C GLY A 86 -37.80 -4.55 8.78
N ASN A 87 -37.38 -4.54 7.54
CA ASN A 87 -36.16 -5.23 7.08
C ASN A 87 -35.01 -4.23 6.96
N THR A 88 -33.91 -4.53 7.59
CA THR A 88 -32.68 -3.72 7.57
C THR A 88 -31.63 -4.42 6.70
N MET A 89 -31.13 -3.72 5.70
CA MET A 89 -30.01 -4.15 4.86
C MET A 89 -28.81 -3.24 5.10
N THR A 90 -27.68 -3.83 5.41
CA THR A 90 -26.42 -3.11 5.58
C THR A 90 -25.50 -3.44 4.43
N PHE A 91 -25.03 -2.42 3.72
CA PHE A 91 -24.08 -2.52 2.62
C PHE A 91 -22.74 -1.99 3.09
N SER A 92 -21.71 -2.81 3.03
CA SER A 92 -20.33 -2.41 3.31
C SER A 92 -19.50 -2.53 2.02
N GLY A 93 -18.84 -1.43 1.62
CA GLY A 93 -17.93 -1.43 0.46
C GLY A 93 -18.38 -0.53 -0.68
N GLY A 94 -17.43 0.19 -1.26
CA GLY A 94 -17.64 1.20 -2.30
C GLY A 94 -18.16 0.62 -3.62
N SER A 95 -18.91 1.45 -4.32
CA SER A 95 -19.33 1.34 -5.72
C SER A 95 -20.36 0.24 -6.07
N GLY A 96 -21.62 0.65 -6.10
CA GLY A 96 -22.65 0.01 -6.89
C GLY A 96 -23.15 -1.34 -6.38
N VAL A 97 -24.17 -1.35 -5.56
CA VAL A 97 -24.91 -2.58 -5.19
C VAL A 97 -26.08 -2.76 -6.16
N GLN A 98 -26.05 -3.84 -6.92
CA GLN A 98 -27.19 -4.27 -7.71
C GLN A 98 -27.92 -5.40 -6.96
N ILE A 99 -29.14 -5.17 -6.53
CA ILE A 99 -30.00 -6.20 -5.94
C ILE A 99 -30.87 -6.80 -7.05
N VAL A 100 -30.63 -8.06 -7.41
CA VAL A 100 -31.46 -8.80 -8.36
C VAL A 100 -32.60 -9.48 -7.58
N GLY A 101 -33.82 -9.01 -7.74
CA GLY A 101 -34.99 -9.67 -7.14
C GLY A 101 -36.05 -8.75 -6.52
N GLY A 102 -35.93 -7.47 -6.67
CA GLY A 102 -36.92 -6.46 -6.32
C GLY A 102 -36.38 -5.12 -6.79
N ASN A 103 -37.19 -4.28 -7.43
CA ASN A 103 -36.77 -3.04 -8.09
C ASN A 103 -36.11 -2.03 -7.14
N VAL A 104 -34.89 -2.32 -6.68
CA VAL A 104 -34.06 -1.38 -5.93
C VAL A 104 -32.88 -1.00 -6.78
N HIS A 105 -32.79 0.25 -7.20
CA HIS A 105 -31.68 0.79 -7.95
C HIS A 105 -30.90 1.77 -7.07
N ILE A 106 -29.64 1.49 -6.79
CA ILE A 106 -28.75 2.40 -6.05
C ILE A 106 -27.58 2.75 -6.95
N SER A 107 -27.51 3.98 -7.43
CA SER A 107 -26.35 4.48 -8.15
C SER A 107 -25.57 5.44 -7.24
N GLY A 108 -24.31 5.07 -6.97
CA GLY A 108 -23.44 5.65 -5.97
C GLY A 108 -22.70 6.92 -6.39
N HIS A 109 -21.95 7.45 -5.49
CA HIS A 109 -21.17 8.65 -5.33
C HIS A 109 -22.00 9.88 -4.90
N GLY A 110 -21.96 10.15 -3.59
CA GLY A 110 -22.23 11.46 -3.05
C GLY A 110 -23.62 12.00 -3.37
N GLY A 111 -24.66 11.65 -2.62
CA GLY A 111 -25.99 12.21 -2.77
C GLY A 111 -26.91 11.52 -3.77
N GLY A 112 -26.68 10.22 -4.01
CA GLY A 112 -27.51 9.41 -4.91
C GLY A 112 -28.94 9.22 -4.41
N LYS A 113 -29.90 9.36 -5.31
CA LYS A 113 -31.32 9.08 -5.05
C LYS A 113 -31.54 7.57 -5.08
N VAL A 114 -32.23 7.06 -4.07
CA VAL A 114 -32.62 5.64 -3.99
C VAL A 114 -34.09 5.51 -4.40
N PHE A 115 -34.38 4.66 -5.36
CA PHE A 115 -35.74 4.38 -5.78
C PHE A 115 -36.12 2.95 -5.40
N ILE A 116 -37.21 2.79 -4.69
CA ILE A 116 -37.77 1.47 -4.35
C ILE A 116 -39.18 1.42 -4.91
N ASN A 117 -39.44 0.47 -5.80
CA ASN A 117 -40.72 0.33 -6.52
C ASN A 117 -41.15 1.63 -7.20
N GLY A 118 -40.22 2.36 -7.82
CA GLY A 118 -40.52 3.60 -8.53
C GLY A 118 -40.79 4.83 -7.61
N ARG A 119 -40.68 4.67 -6.32
CA ARG A 119 -40.77 5.79 -5.36
C ARG A 119 -39.38 6.21 -4.88
N GLU A 120 -39.09 7.50 -4.95
CA GLU A 120 -37.89 8.08 -4.37
C GLU A 120 -37.94 7.92 -2.84
N VAL A 121 -36.95 7.23 -2.27
CA VAL A 121 -36.77 7.09 -0.84
C VAL A 121 -35.56 7.92 -0.45
N THR A 122 -35.80 8.94 0.35
CA THR A 122 -34.72 9.74 0.91
C THR A 122 -33.99 8.89 1.93
N ALA A 123 -32.75 8.52 1.63
CA ALA A 123 -31.87 7.88 2.60
C ALA A 123 -31.52 8.94 3.67
N THR A 124 -32.20 8.91 4.79
CA THR A 124 -31.84 9.68 5.98
C THR A 124 -30.80 8.87 6.78
N GLY A 125 -29.62 8.72 6.22
CA GLY A 125 -28.42 8.46 6.98
C GLY A 125 -27.70 9.79 7.21
N PRO A 126 -26.87 9.95 8.25
CA PRO A 126 -25.98 11.10 8.29
C PRO A 126 -25.26 11.14 6.95
N ALA A 127 -25.28 12.30 6.27
CA ALA A 127 -24.55 12.53 5.06
C ALA A 127 -23.13 12.03 5.34
N GLY A 128 -22.73 10.91 4.72
CA GLY A 128 -21.45 10.29 5.03
C GLY A 128 -20.40 11.36 4.83
N ASP A 129 -19.68 11.70 5.87
CA ASP A 129 -18.63 12.70 5.81
C ASP A 129 -17.72 12.32 4.64
N VAL A 130 -17.58 13.25 3.70
CA VAL A 130 -16.71 13.04 2.55
C VAL A 130 -15.30 12.84 3.09
N VAL A 131 -14.83 11.60 3.04
CA VAL A 131 -13.49 11.28 3.51
C VAL A 131 -12.48 11.84 2.53
N THR A 132 -11.83 12.91 2.94
CA THR A 132 -10.76 13.52 2.17
C THR A 132 -9.48 12.71 2.36
N PRO A 133 -8.72 12.38 1.29
CA PRO A 133 -7.50 11.61 1.43
C PRO A 133 -6.50 12.26 2.38
N ILE A 134 -5.82 11.42 3.16
CA ILE A 134 -4.68 11.85 3.98
C ILE A 134 -3.40 11.63 3.16
N ALA A 135 -2.54 12.63 3.12
CA ALA A 135 -1.20 12.52 2.58
C ALA A 135 -0.19 12.57 3.73
N ALA A 136 0.63 11.53 3.82
CA ALA A 136 1.73 11.41 4.78
C ALA A 136 3.06 11.53 4.04
N GLU A 137 3.88 12.51 4.39
CA GLU A 137 5.21 12.72 3.84
C GLU A 137 6.26 12.50 4.93
N PHE A 138 7.20 11.61 4.64
CA PHE A 138 8.33 11.28 5.49
C PHE A 138 9.63 11.63 4.75
N ARG A 139 10.40 12.55 5.28
CA ARG A 139 11.74 12.82 4.78
C ARG A 139 12.75 12.20 5.73
N LEU A 140 13.52 11.27 5.23
CA LEU A 140 14.44 10.46 6.03
C LEU A 140 15.89 10.74 5.63
N PRO A 141 16.83 10.70 6.57
CA PRO A 141 18.26 10.71 6.27
C PRO A 141 18.70 9.49 5.46
N ALA A 142 19.87 9.56 4.85
CA ALA A 142 20.48 8.42 4.15
C ALA A 142 20.60 7.18 5.05
N ARG A 143 20.52 6.00 4.44
CA ARG A 143 20.59 4.68 5.11
C ARG A 143 19.45 4.42 6.10
N SER A 144 18.34 5.13 5.97
CA SER A 144 17.14 4.85 6.73
C SER A 144 16.44 3.61 6.21
N GLU A 145 15.62 3.02 7.07
CA GLU A 145 14.81 1.84 6.78
C GLU A 145 13.34 2.19 6.96
N ALA A 146 12.46 1.47 6.27
CA ALA A 146 11.01 1.65 6.43
C ALA A 146 10.29 0.30 6.47
N LEU A 147 9.39 0.16 7.45
CA LEU A 147 8.35 -0.86 7.53
C LEU A 147 7.03 -0.16 7.33
N ILE A 148 6.32 -0.51 6.26
CA ILE A 148 5.06 0.15 5.87
C ILE A 148 3.96 -0.90 5.78
N SER A 149 2.96 -0.77 6.64
CA SER A 149 1.76 -1.60 6.63
C SER A 149 0.58 -0.76 6.18
N THR A 150 -0.08 -1.21 5.10
CA THR A 150 -1.19 -0.46 4.49
C THR A 150 -2.24 -1.39 3.89
N HIS A 151 -3.47 -0.91 3.81
CA HIS A 151 -4.55 -1.66 3.17
C HIS A 151 -4.74 -1.23 1.70
N THR A 152 -4.93 0.07 1.45
CA THR A 152 -5.22 0.61 0.11
C THR A 152 -4.40 1.85 -0.25
N ALA A 153 -3.44 2.26 0.60
CA ALA A 153 -2.68 3.47 0.33
C ALA A 153 -1.76 3.32 -0.89
N GLN A 154 -1.57 4.43 -1.59
CA GLN A 154 -0.52 4.57 -2.58
C GLN A 154 0.78 4.97 -1.88
N THR A 155 1.80 4.16 -2.02
CA THR A 155 3.11 4.38 -1.40
C THR A 155 4.15 4.71 -2.47
N ILE A 156 4.87 5.81 -2.28
CA ILE A 156 5.93 6.28 -3.16
C ILE A 156 7.18 6.48 -2.33
N VAL A 157 8.26 5.78 -2.70
CA VAL A 157 9.58 5.89 -2.06
C VAL A 157 10.55 6.46 -3.09
N THR A 158 11.14 7.61 -2.77
CA THR A 158 12.11 8.32 -3.62
C THR A 158 13.46 8.33 -2.94
N GLY A 159 14.51 8.10 -3.70
CA GLY A 159 15.89 8.01 -3.21
C GLY A 159 16.30 6.58 -2.83
N ASP A 160 17.34 6.45 -2.02
CA ASP A 160 18.02 5.19 -1.70
C ASP A 160 17.69 4.76 -0.25
N LEU A 161 16.75 3.83 -0.12
CA LEU A 161 16.34 3.27 1.17
C LEU A 161 17.15 2.01 1.46
N ALA A 162 17.76 1.91 2.66
CA ALA A 162 18.60 0.75 3.00
C ALA A 162 17.78 -0.54 3.07
N ARG A 163 16.60 -0.49 3.65
CA ARG A 163 15.66 -1.62 3.74
C ARG A 163 14.22 -1.14 3.64
N LEU A 164 13.43 -1.87 2.90
CA LEU A 164 11.97 -1.69 2.82
C LEU A 164 11.27 -3.00 3.14
N GLU A 165 10.45 -2.98 4.18
CA GLU A 165 9.47 -4.01 4.47
C GLU A 165 8.08 -3.44 4.16
N TYR A 166 7.34 -4.09 3.28
CA TYR A 166 6.05 -3.61 2.80
C TYR A 166 4.98 -4.68 2.93
N ASP A 167 3.96 -4.41 3.71
CA ASP A 167 2.78 -5.25 3.86
C ASP A 167 1.56 -4.51 3.31
N GLY A 168 1.06 -4.96 2.16
CA GLY A 168 0.00 -4.31 1.43
C GLY A 168 -1.12 -5.25 1.00
N THR A 169 -2.38 -4.87 1.29
CA THR A 169 -3.51 -5.68 0.82
C THR A 169 -3.87 -5.36 -0.63
N SER A 170 -4.21 -4.11 -0.95
CA SER A 170 -4.67 -3.67 -2.29
C SER A 170 -3.98 -2.37 -2.74
N GLY A 171 -2.99 -1.91 -2.03
CA GLY A 171 -2.26 -0.68 -2.32
C GLY A 171 -1.28 -0.82 -3.48
N ALA A 172 -0.68 0.29 -3.85
CA ALA A 172 0.41 0.33 -4.82
C ALA A 172 1.68 0.87 -4.15
N LEU A 173 2.79 0.18 -4.38
CA LEU A 173 4.13 0.63 -4.01
C LEU A 173 4.94 0.96 -5.25
N THR A 174 5.53 2.14 -5.26
CA THR A 174 6.57 2.51 -6.23
C THR A 174 7.80 2.97 -5.46
N ALA A 175 8.95 2.36 -5.70
CA ALA A 175 10.21 2.72 -5.06
C ALA A 175 11.32 2.89 -6.13
N GLU A 176 12.21 3.88 -5.94
CA GLU A 176 13.31 4.10 -6.86
C GLU A 176 14.44 3.10 -6.61
N ARG A 177 15.03 3.11 -5.43
CA ARG A 177 16.11 2.21 -5.06
C ARG A 177 15.96 1.71 -3.63
N VAL A 178 16.20 0.41 -3.44
CA VAL A 178 16.11 -0.26 -2.15
C VAL A 178 17.31 -1.19 -2.01
N GLY A 179 17.93 -1.20 -0.83
CA GLY A 179 18.92 -2.20 -0.46
C GLY A 179 18.25 -3.58 -0.35
N ASP A 180 17.62 -3.85 0.77
CA ASP A 180 16.87 -5.08 1.03
C ASP A 180 15.37 -4.83 0.89
N LEU A 181 14.69 -5.66 0.12
CA LEU A 181 13.23 -5.61 -0.08
C LEU A 181 12.56 -6.87 0.46
N ASP A 182 11.66 -6.69 1.42
CA ASP A 182 10.71 -7.71 1.87
C ASP A 182 9.28 -7.19 1.60
N ALA A 183 8.53 -7.87 0.76
CA ALA A 183 7.20 -7.40 0.39
C ALA A 183 6.16 -8.53 0.42
N THR A 184 5.12 -8.33 1.20
CA THR A 184 3.93 -9.19 1.23
C THR A 184 2.74 -8.44 0.66
N VAL A 185 2.19 -8.94 -0.45
CA VAL A 185 1.12 -8.24 -1.18
C VAL A 185 0.01 -9.20 -1.57
N THR A 186 -1.21 -8.86 -1.18
CA THR A 186 -2.38 -9.69 -1.54
C THR A 186 -2.86 -9.40 -2.96
N SER A 187 -3.23 -8.15 -3.30
CA SER A 187 -3.80 -7.80 -4.61
C SER A 187 -3.20 -6.53 -5.22
N GLY A 188 -2.16 -5.99 -4.64
CA GLY A 188 -1.57 -4.72 -5.04
C GLY A 188 -0.59 -4.80 -6.20
N SER A 189 0.07 -3.69 -6.46
CA SER A 189 1.17 -3.59 -7.41
C SER A 189 2.41 -3.06 -6.72
N VAL A 190 3.55 -3.71 -6.95
CA VAL A 190 4.86 -3.31 -6.45
C VAL A 190 5.77 -3.05 -7.64
N ILE A 191 6.29 -1.84 -7.74
CA ILE A 191 7.25 -1.45 -8.79
C ILE A 191 8.47 -0.88 -8.08
N VAL A 192 9.63 -1.51 -8.30
CA VAL A 192 10.90 -1.06 -7.73
C VAL A 192 11.91 -0.89 -8.87
N GLY A 193 12.55 0.26 -8.93
CA GLY A 193 13.59 0.53 -9.92
C GLY A 193 14.78 -0.39 -9.72
N ASP A 194 15.47 -0.25 -8.60
CA ASP A 194 16.67 -1.02 -8.28
C ASP A 194 16.56 -1.72 -6.92
N VAL A 195 16.94 -3.01 -6.86
CA VAL A 195 17.17 -3.76 -5.62
C VAL A 195 18.61 -4.25 -5.59
N THR A 196 19.37 -3.79 -4.58
CA THR A 196 20.82 -4.03 -4.53
C THR A 196 21.25 -5.11 -3.52
N GLY A 197 20.39 -5.48 -2.59
CA GLY A 197 20.62 -6.50 -1.58
C GLY A 197 19.71 -7.72 -1.73
N SER A 198 19.09 -8.15 -0.63
CA SER A 198 18.16 -9.28 -0.63
C SER A 198 16.78 -8.89 -1.15
N LEU A 199 16.11 -9.88 -1.75
CA LEU A 199 14.75 -9.74 -2.27
C LEU A 199 13.90 -10.92 -1.78
N ASP A 200 12.89 -10.66 -0.96
CA ASP A 200 11.86 -11.64 -0.58
C ASP A 200 10.47 -11.08 -0.89
N VAL A 201 9.75 -11.72 -1.78
CA VAL A 201 8.42 -11.24 -2.18
C VAL A 201 7.40 -12.37 -2.15
N ASN A 202 6.32 -12.13 -1.42
CA ASN A 202 5.16 -12.99 -1.31
C ASN A 202 3.96 -12.31 -1.97
N LEU A 203 3.53 -12.82 -3.12
CA LEU A 203 2.49 -12.21 -3.94
C LEU A 203 1.32 -13.17 -4.15
N THR A 204 0.13 -12.79 -3.67
CA THR A 204 -1.07 -13.63 -3.88
C THR A 204 -1.69 -13.39 -5.25
N SER A 205 -2.11 -12.16 -5.60
CA SER A 205 -2.77 -11.85 -6.88
C SER A 205 -2.28 -10.56 -7.53
N GLY A 206 -1.20 -9.98 -7.08
CA GLY A 206 -0.73 -8.69 -7.56
C GLY A 206 0.26 -8.75 -8.72
N ASN A 207 0.90 -7.62 -8.96
CA ASN A 207 1.95 -7.49 -9.95
C ASN A 207 3.24 -6.99 -9.29
N LEU A 208 4.37 -7.59 -9.65
CA LEU A 208 5.69 -7.16 -9.25
C LEU A 208 6.52 -6.78 -10.48
N GLY A 209 7.09 -5.58 -10.45
CA GLY A 209 8.08 -5.11 -11.41
C GLY A 209 9.37 -4.71 -10.73
N ILE A 210 10.50 -5.31 -11.10
CA ILE A 210 11.83 -4.92 -10.64
C ILE A 210 12.67 -4.58 -11.86
N GLY A 211 13.09 -3.32 -11.95
CA GLY A 211 13.85 -2.79 -13.08
C GLY A 211 15.25 -3.36 -13.15
N ALA A 212 15.97 -3.35 -12.02
CA ALA A 212 17.29 -3.93 -11.91
C ALA A 212 17.49 -4.64 -10.58
N TYR A 213 17.94 -5.88 -10.62
CA TYR A 213 18.32 -6.65 -9.44
C TYR A 213 19.82 -6.95 -9.49
N SER A 214 20.54 -6.50 -8.47
CA SER A 214 21.99 -6.72 -8.34
C SER A 214 22.40 -7.40 -7.02
N GLY A 215 21.43 -7.97 -6.29
CA GLY A 215 21.63 -8.58 -5.00
C GLY A 215 22.16 -10.02 -5.03
N THR A 216 22.12 -10.66 -3.87
CA THR A 216 22.74 -11.99 -3.66
C THR A 216 21.75 -13.12 -3.39
N ASP A 217 20.56 -12.84 -2.90
CA ASP A 217 19.51 -13.84 -2.64
C ASP A 217 18.15 -13.28 -3.01
N ALA A 218 17.46 -13.91 -3.94
CA ALA A 218 16.13 -13.53 -4.36
C ALA A 218 15.15 -14.69 -4.19
N ARG A 219 14.03 -14.42 -3.50
CA ARG A 219 12.91 -15.34 -3.32
C ARG A 219 11.63 -14.69 -3.82
N LEU A 220 10.96 -15.35 -4.72
CA LEU A 220 9.71 -14.91 -5.31
C LEU A 220 8.66 -16.00 -5.14
N ASN A 221 7.66 -15.76 -4.31
CA ASN A 221 6.56 -16.69 -4.06
C ASN A 221 5.27 -16.09 -4.63
N LEU A 222 4.69 -16.76 -5.63
CA LEU A 222 3.52 -16.29 -6.36
C LEU A 222 2.40 -17.31 -6.29
N THR A 223 1.21 -16.88 -5.90
CA THR A 223 0.02 -17.71 -6.02
C THR A 223 -0.61 -17.51 -7.40
N SER A 224 -1.04 -16.29 -7.77
CA SER A 224 -1.68 -15.97 -9.06
C SER A 224 -1.15 -14.67 -9.68
N GLY A 225 -0.07 -14.13 -9.18
CA GLY A 225 0.46 -12.84 -9.61
C GLY A 225 1.35 -12.89 -10.84
N ASN A 226 1.73 -11.72 -11.31
CA ASN A 226 2.71 -11.56 -12.39
C ASN A 226 3.97 -10.90 -11.88
N VAL A 227 5.12 -11.44 -12.28
CA VAL A 227 6.43 -10.90 -11.95
C VAL A 227 7.22 -10.59 -13.22
N ARG A 228 7.83 -9.41 -13.24
CA ARG A 228 8.86 -9.03 -14.20
C ARG A 228 10.09 -8.55 -13.44
N MET A 229 11.24 -9.17 -13.68
CA MET A 229 12.50 -8.79 -13.05
C MET A 229 13.63 -8.85 -14.08
N ALA A 230 14.51 -7.86 -14.03
CA ALA A 230 15.76 -7.89 -14.78
C ALA A 230 16.93 -8.06 -13.79
N ALA A 231 17.61 -9.19 -13.81
CA ALA A 231 18.85 -9.37 -13.08
C ALA A 231 20.00 -8.74 -13.86
N THR A 232 20.86 -8.00 -13.16
CA THR A 232 22.05 -7.39 -13.76
C THR A 232 23.22 -8.38 -13.70
N SER A 233 24.31 -8.10 -14.41
CA SER A 233 25.55 -8.87 -14.32
C SER A 233 26.23 -8.85 -12.94
N GLN A 234 25.82 -7.93 -12.08
CA GLN A 234 26.31 -7.80 -10.71
C GLN A 234 25.56 -8.70 -9.72
N ALA A 235 24.37 -9.16 -10.10
CA ALA A 235 23.61 -10.10 -9.26
C ALA A 235 24.41 -11.39 -9.08
N THR A 236 24.39 -11.93 -7.87
CA THR A 236 25.09 -13.19 -7.53
C THR A 236 24.21 -14.11 -6.70
N GLY A 237 24.66 -15.32 -6.47
CA GLY A 237 24.02 -16.23 -5.53
C GLY A 237 22.78 -16.92 -6.05
N ARG A 238 21.69 -16.91 -5.28
CA ARG A 238 20.51 -17.74 -5.53
C ARG A 238 19.30 -16.94 -5.98
N LEU A 239 18.59 -17.49 -6.95
CA LEU A 239 17.25 -17.05 -7.34
C LEU A 239 16.25 -18.20 -7.15
N THR A 240 15.32 -18.06 -6.24
CA THR A 240 14.25 -19.05 -6.01
C THR A 240 12.91 -18.47 -6.46
N VAL A 241 12.23 -19.17 -7.37
CA VAL A 241 10.92 -18.78 -7.85
C VAL A 241 9.94 -19.91 -7.63
N SER A 242 8.89 -19.65 -6.87
CA SER A 242 7.78 -20.56 -6.64
C SER A 242 6.51 -19.94 -7.19
N ALA A 243 5.84 -20.61 -8.13
CA ALA A 243 4.60 -20.13 -8.72
C ALA A 243 3.54 -21.23 -8.75
N THR A 244 2.35 -20.95 -8.21
CA THR A 244 1.22 -21.86 -8.29
C THR A 244 0.48 -21.69 -9.61
N SER A 245 -0.08 -20.51 -9.89
CA SER A 245 -0.78 -20.17 -11.15
C SER A 245 -0.26 -18.86 -11.76
N GLY A 246 0.79 -18.30 -11.23
CA GLY A 246 1.33 -17.01 -11.66
C GLY A 246 2.23 -17.10 -12.88
N CYS A 247 2.56 -15.92 -13.41
CA CYS A 247 3.53 -15.76 -14.50
C CYS A 247 4.75 -15.00 -14.00
N ALA A 248 5.95 -15.56 -14.17
CA ALA A 248 7.20 -14.85 -13.89
C ALA A 248 8.08 -14.79 -15.13
N ARG A 249 8.50 -13.59 -15.49
CA ARG A 249 9.50 -13.35 -16.53
C ARG A 249 10.72 -12.70 -15.90
N ILE A 250 11.83 -13.40 -15.92
CA ILE A 250 13.09 -12.95 -15.34
C ILE A 250 14.15 -12.99 -16.43
N THR A 251 14.79 -11.86 -16.67
CA THR A 251 15.84 -11.70 -17.68
C THR A 251 17.19 -11.47 -17.03
N GLY A 252 18.29 -11.83 -17.71
CA GLY A 252 19.65 -11.61 -17.26
C GLY A 252 20.10 -12.53 -16.11
N ALA A 253 19.36 -13.59 -15.80
CA ALA A 253 19.61 -14.45 -14.64
C ALA A 253 20.35 -15.75 -14.96
N SER A 254 20.89 -15.90 -16.19
CA SER A 254 21.56 -17.13 -16.64
C SER A 254 22.80 -17.53 -15.82
N HIS A 255 23.43 -16.57 -15.14
CA HIS A 255 24.61 -16.77 -14.30
C HIS A 255 24.27 -17.04 -12.80
N LEU A 256 23.00 -16.97 -12.42
CA LEU A 256 22.56 -17.20 -11.06
C LEU A 256 22.28 -18.70 -10.81
N ASN A 257 22.35 -19.11 -9.53
CA ASN A 257 21.88 -20.44 -9.11
C ASN A 257 20.34 -20.43 -9.01
N VAL A 258 19.69 -20.82 -10.08
CA VAL A 258 18.24 -20.74 -10.21
C VAL A 258 17.55 -22.00 -9.71
N ARG A 259 16.59 -21.84 -8.79
CA ARG A 259 15.65 -22.88 -8.37
C ARG A 259 14.23 -22.44 -8.74
N ARG A 260 13.52 -23.25 -9.49
CA ARG A 260 12.12 -22.97 -9.83
C ARG A 260 11.21 -24.12 -9.41
N ARG A 261 10.06 -23.77 -8.87
CA ARG A 261 8.96 -24.69 -8.55
C ARG A 261 7.67 -24.12 -9.11
N VAL A 262 7.07 -24.81 -10.07
CA VAL A 262 5.87 -24.32 -10.77
C VAL A 262 4.83 -25.42 -10.75
N THR A 263 3.59 -25.10 -10.35
CA THR A 263 2.48 -26.06 -10.33
C THR A 263 1.67 -25.96 -11.64
N SER A 264 1.06 -24.81 -11.93
CA SER A 264 0.29 -24.56 -13.16
C SER A 264 0.58 -23.20 -13.79
N GLY A 265 1.57 -22.46 -13.28
CA GLY A 265 1.99 -21.17 -13.78
C GLY A 265 3.03 -21.27 -14.91
N TYR A 266 3.50 -20.11 -15.33
CA TYR A 266 4.56 -20.00 -16.34
C TYR A 266 5.76 -19.22 -15.78
N VAL A 267 6.95 -19.82 -15.83
CA VAL A 267 8.18 -19.17 -15.40
C VAL A 267 9.21 -19.24 -16.50
N GLN A 268 9.57 -18.08 -17.04
CA GLN A 268 10.61 -17.91 -18.04
C GLN A 268 11.80 -17.20 -17.38
N ILE A 269 12.98 -17.80 -17.54
CA ILE A 269 14.24 -17.26 -17.05
C ILE A 269 15.24 -17.32 -18.20
N SER A 270 15.89 -16.21 -18.51
CA SER A 270 16.86 -16.06 -19.59
C SER A 270 18.11 -15.30 -19.15
#